data_e1e6fcffd913bc7c630ea007bb1e0220
#
_entry.id   e1e6fcffd913bc7c630ea007bb1e0220
#
_cell.length_a   1.000
_cell.length_b   1.000
_cell.length_c   1.000
_cell.angle_alpha   90.00
_cell.angle_beta   90.00
_cell.angle_gamma   90.00
#
_symmetry.space_group_name_H-M   'P 1'
#
loop_
_entity.id
_entity.type
_entity.pdbx_description
1 polymer ?
#
loop_
_entity_poly.entity_id
_entity_poly.type
_entity_poly.pdbx_seq_one_letter_code
_entity_poly.pdbx_strand_id
1 'polypeptide(L)'
;MRQIRYLYDVVMDAFYTFLADDGWAIASHIALSTLMALFPFLIVLTSLAGFFGSKDLADQAASLMLEAWPLQVADAISGEVHDVLTTTRGDALTIGVVLAIYFASNGVESLRVALNRAYSVIEPRRWYWLRLESIFYTLIAAFTALAMALFIVLGPLMLEAARRHIPLIVETNEHFVNVLRYSITTAALVIALFVLHAWLPAGRRSFLQILPGIIFTVIGSLVSGIVFGQYLARFANNYVSMYAGLASVIIALVFLYFIAAVFVYGGELNAAIIKSRLPRGVSLQAAQSLAPAETQA
;
A
#
# COMPACT_ATOMS: atom_id res chain seq x y z
N MET A 1 2.98 -33.20 13.94
CA MET A 1 2.30 -33.61 12.68
C MET A 1 0.94 -32.93 12.51
N ARG A 2 0.04 -32.86 13.53
CA ARG A 2 -1.32 -32.26 13.39
C ARG A 2 -1.30 -30.75 13.09
N GLN A 3 -0.39 -29.99 13.68
CA GLN A 3 -0.27 -28.54 13.44
C GLN A 3 0.30 -28.20 12.06
N ILE A 4 1.27 -28.97 11.58
CA ILE A 4 1.86 -28.79 10.24
C ILE A 4 0.81 -29.06 9.16
N ARG A 5 0.01 -30.12 9.33
CA ARG A 5 -1.09 -30.45 8.41
C ARG A 5 -2.16 -29.34 8.41
N TYR A 6 -2.53 -28.84 9.59
CA TYR A 6 -3.46 -27.72 9.71
C TYR A 6 -2.97 -26.47 8.95
N LEU A 7 -1.69 -26.09 9.16
CA LEU A 7 -1.11 -24.93 8.48
C LEU A 7 -1.07 -25.13 6.96
N TYR A 8 -0.70 -26.33 6.51
CA TYR A 8 -0.71 -26.69 5.09
C TYR A 8 -2.12 -26.59 4.51
N ASP A 9 -3.12 -27.15 5.16
CA ASP A 9 -4.51 -27.12 4.70
C ASP A 9 -5.04 -25.69 4.59
N VAL A 10 -4.73 -24.82 5.57
CA VAL A 10 -5.13 -23.38 5.55
C VAL A 10 -4.44 -22.62 4.41
N VAL A 11 -3.13 -22.80 4.22
CA VAL A 11 -2.39 -22.13 3.14
C VAL A 11 -2.89 -22.58 1.77
N MET A 12 -3.17 -23.88 1.61
CA MET A 12 -3.70 -24.40 0.33
C MET A 12 -5.14 -23.96 0.09
N ASP A 13 -6.00 -23.92 1.11
CA ASP A 13 -7.37 -23.38 0.98
C ASP A 13 -7.33 -21.93 0.55
N ALA A 14 -6.48 -21.10 1.18
CA ALA A 14 -6.27 -19.70 0.79
C ALA A 14 -5.78 -19.57 -0.67
N PHE A 15 -4.87 -20.44 -1.11
CA PHE A 15 -4.35 -20.41 -2.47
C PHE A 15 -5.42 -20.77 -3.51
N TYR A 16 -6.19 -21.84 -3.25
CA TYR A 16 -7.28 -22.21 -4.17
C TYR A 16 -8.40 -21.16 -4.20
N THR A 17 -8.73 -20.55 -3.06
CA THR A 17 -9.72 -19.46 -3.02
C THR A 17 -9.19 -18.24 -3.77
N PHE A 18 -7.93 -17.86 -3.59
CA PHE A 18 -7.29 -16.78 -4.34
C PHE A 18 -7.38 -17.00 -5.87
N LEU A 19 -7.19 -18.24 -6.33
CA LEU A 19 -7.36 -18.57 -7.75
C LEU A 19 -8.82 -18.49 -8.20
N ALA A 20 -9.75 -19.00 -7.39
CA ALA A 20 -11.18 -19.02 -7.68
C ALA A 20 -11.78 -17.62 -7.70
N ASP A 21 -11.26 -16.71 -6.90
CA ASP A 21 -11.70 -15.31 -6.77
C ASP A 21 -11.01 -14.34 -7.75
N ASP A 22 -10.33 -14.86 -8.78
CA ASP A 22 -9.59 -14.06 -9.76
C ASP A 22 -8.50 -13.18 -9.14
N GLY A 23 -7.83 -13.64 -8.09
CA GLY A 23 -6.85 -12.86 -7.33
C GLY A 23 -5.75 -12.24 -8.18
N TRP A 24 -5.26 -12.95 -9.21
CA TRP A 24 -4.29 -12.42 -10.16
C TRP A 24 -4.83 -11.24 -10.99
N ALA A 25 -6.07 -11.31 -11.45
CA ALA A 25 -6.69 -10.23 -12.22
C ALA A 25 -6.92 -8.99 -11.35
N ILE A 26 -7.38 -9.19 -10.11
CA ILE A 26 -7.57 -8.10 -9.15
C ILE A 26 -6.23 -7.45 -8.80
N ALA A 27 -5.18 -8.25 -8.56
CA ALA A 27 -3.83 -7.73 -8.30
C ALA A 27 -3.31 -6.88 -9.47
N SER A 28 -3.57 -7.30 -10.72
CA SER A 28 -3.22 -6.51 -11.91
C SER A 28 -3.94 -5.16 -11.94
N HIS A 29 -5.23 -5.14 -11.61
CA HIS A 29 -6.02 -3.91 -11.57
C HIS A 29 -5.56 -2.95 -10.46
N ILE A 30 -5.23 -3.47 -9.28
CA ILE A 30 -4.66 -2.69 -8.18
C ILE A 30 -3.33 -2.07 -8.60
N ALA A 31 -2.43 -2.87 -9.18
CA ALA A 31 -1.12 -2.43 -9.64
C ALA A 31 -1.22 -1.32 -10.68
N LEU A 32 -2.06 -1.51 -11.69
CA LEU A 32 -2.28 -0.52 -12.75
C LEU A 32 -2.88 0.78 -12.19
N SER A 33 -3.90 0.69 -11.33
CA SER A 33 -4.53 1.86 -10.73
C SER A 33 -3.53 2.65 -9.86
N THR A 34 -2.67 1.96 -9.11
CA THR A 34 -1.61 2.57 -8.30
C THR A 34 -0.57 3.27 -9.18
N LEU A 35 -0.12 2.61 -10.24
CA LEU A 35 0.83 3.20 -11.17
C LEU A 35 0.27 4.43 -11.89
N MET A 36 -0.99 4.36 -12.34
CA MET A 36 -1.67 5.49 -12.99
C MET A 36 -1.93 6.66 -12.04
N ALA A 37 -2.03 6.42 -10.74
CA ALA A 37 -2.15 7.46 -9.73
C ALA A 37 -0.82 8.14 -9.42
N LEU A 38 0.31 7.45 -9.59
CA LEU A 38 1.64 7.91 -9.20
C LEU A 38 2.02 9.23 -9.90
N PHE A 39 1.93 9.30 -11.22
CA PHE A 39 2.34 10.48 -11.98
C PHE A 39 1.48 11.72 -11.70
N PRO A 40 0.14 11.64 -11.71
CA PRO A 40 -0.70 12.77 -11.26
C PRO A 40 -0.41 13.20 -9.82
N PHE A 41 -0.14 12.25 -8.93
CA PHE A 41 0.24 12.55 -7.54
C PHE A 41 1.55 13.34 -7.46
N LEU A 42 2.56 12.98 -8.26
CA LEU A 42 3.81 13.73 -8.36
C LEU A 42 3.60 15.16 -8.88
N ILE A 43 2.70 15.37 -9.84
CA ILE A 43 2.33 16.72 -10.31
C ILE A 43 1.73 17.55 -9.17
N VAL A 44 0.87 16.95 -8.35
CA VAL A 44 0.30 17.62 -7.16
C VAL A 44 1.40 17.97 -6.17
N LEU A 45 2.29 17.03 -5.89
CA LEU A 45 3.41 17.20 -4.95
C LEU A 45 4.34 18.36 -5.36
N THR A 46 4.74 18.41 -6.64
CA THR A 46 5.58 19.49 -7.18
C THR A 46 4.90 20.85 -7.14
N SER A 47 3.60 20.89 -7.47
CA SER A 47 2.83 22.12 -7.44
C SER A 47 2.67 22.67 -6.02
N LEU A 48 2.45 21.79 -5.03
CA LEU A 48 2.42 22.15 -3.62
C LEU A 48 3.79 22.65 -3.13
N ALA A 49 4.88 21.96 -3.48
CA ALA A 49 6.22 22.38 -3.11
C ALA A 49 6.58 23.73 -3.72
N GLY A 50 6.17 24.00 -4.97
CA GLY A 50 6.29 25.31 -5.62
C GLY A 50 5.54 26.41 -4.88
N PHE A 51 4.36 26.11 -4.34
CA PHE A 51 3.57 27.05 -3.53
C PHE A 51 4.30 27.41 -2.20
N PHE A 52 4.99 26.47 -1.57
CA PHE A 52 5.80 26.70 -0.38
C PHE A 52 7.19 27.28 -0.68
N GLY A 53 7.51 27.59 -1.94
CA GLY A 53 8.75 28.26 -2.34
C GLY A 53 10.00 27.38 -2.35
N SER A 54 9.87 26.07 -2.27
CA SER A 54 11.01 25.15 -2.23
C SER A 54 10.82 23.97 -3.21
N LYS A 55 11.58 24.01 -4.31
CA LYS A 55 11.68 22.85 -5.22
C LYS A 55 12.35 21.66 -4.55
N ASP A 56 13.30 21.93 -3.64
CA ASP A 56 14.02 20.89 -2.91
C ASP A 56 13.10 20.00 -2.04
N LEU A 57 11.96 20.54 -1.57
CA LEU A 57 10.96 19.77 -0.82
C LEU A 57 10.25 18.73 -1.70
N ALA A 58 10.00 19.04 -2.98
CA ALA A 58 9.38 18.10 -3.90
C ALA A 58 10.34 16.94 -4.22
N ASP A 59 11.60 17.25 -4.50
CA ASP A 59 12.63 16.27 -4.80
C ASP A 59 12.89 15.37 -3.58
N GLN A 60 12.94 15.93 -2.38
CA GLN A 60 13.07 15.15 -1.14
C GLN A 60 11.85 14.26 -0.89
N ALA A 61 10.63 14.76 -1.09
CA ALA A 61 9.42 13.96 -0.89
C ALA A 61 9.33 12.81 -1.91
N ALA A 62 9.71 13.04 -3.16
CA ALA A 62 9.77 12.01 -4.19
C ALA A 62 10.86 10.96 -3.90
N SER A 63 12.05 11.38 -3.46
CA SER A 63 13.13 10.44 -3.07
C SER A 63 12.69 9.56 -1.90
N LEU A 64 12.00 10.12 -0.91
CA LEU A 64 11.45 9.37 0.22
C LEU A 64 10.38 8.36 -0.18
N MET A 65 9.53 8.71 -1.17
CA MET A 65 8.58 7.74 -1.72
C MET A 65 9.29 6.57 -2.40
N LEU A 66 10.36 6.85 -3.13
CA LEU A 66 11.16 5.84 -3.82
C LEU A 66 12.00 5.00 -2.85
N GLU A 67 12.41 5.54 -1.69
CA GLU A 67 13.10 4.76 -0.64
C GLU A 67 12.30 3.57 -0.11
N ALA A 68 10.97 3.60 -0.20
CA ALA A 68 10.12 2.48 0.18
C ALA A 68 10.15 1.33 -0.83
N TRP A 69 10.74 1.55 -2.00
CA TRP A 69 10.81 0.59 -3.10
C TRP A 69 12.18 -0.08 -3.13
N PRO A 70 12.31 -1.30 -3.68
CA PRO A 70 13.62 -1.87 -3.95
C PRO A 70 14.45 -0.94 -4.83
N LEU A 71 15.73 -0.76 -4.51
CA LEU A 71 16.63 0.20 -5.17
C LEU A 71 16.56 0.10 -6.71
N GLN A 72 16.58 -1.12 -7.24
CA GLN A 72 16.55 -1.36 -8.69
C GLN A 72 15.22 -0.94 -9.36
N VAL A 73 14.12 -1.00 -8.61
CA VAL A 73 12.81 -0.52 -9.09
C VAL A 73 12.76 1.01 -9.01
N ALA A 74 13.23 1.57 -7.92
CA ALA A 74 13.33 3.03 -7.73
C ALA A 74 14.22 3.66 -8.81
N ASP A 75 15.40 3.09 -9.06
CA ASP A 75 16.32 3.55 -10.12
C ASP A 75 15.67 3.49 -11.50
N ALA A 76 14.87 2.45 -11.78
CA ALA A 76 14.23 2.28 -13.07
C ALA A 76 13.25 3.41 -13.41
N ILE A 77 12.54 3.98 -12.41
CA ILE A 77 11.53 5.03 -12.60
C ILE A 77 12.03 6.43 -12.20
N SER A 78 13.25 6.55 -11.67
CA SER A 78 13.78 7.82 -11.16
C SER A 78 13.85 8.91 -12.23
N GLY A 79 14.17 8.53 -13.46
CA GLY A 79 14.20 9.45 -14.61
C GLY A 79 12.83 10.07 -14.88
N GLU A 80 11.80 9.26 -15.02
CA GLU A 80 10.43 9.70 -15.27
C GLU A 80 9.88 10.53 -14.11
N VAL A 81 10.20 10.16 -12.88
CA VAL A 81 9.87 10.96 -11.70
C VAL A 81 10.55 12.32 -11.75
N HIS A 82 11.85 12.37 -12.04
CA HIS A 82 12.61 13.63 -12.18
C HIS A 82 12.04 14.53 -13.29
N ASP A 83 11.69 13.97 -14.43
CA ASP A 83 11.11 14.72 -15.56
C ASP A 83 9.77 15.36 -15.20
N VAL A 84 8.92 14.64 -14.44
CA VAL A 84 7.66 15.17 -13.93
C VAL A 84 7.89 16.28 -12.91
N LEU A 85 8.87 16.12 -12.01
CA LEU A 85 9.18 17.08 -10.95
C LEU A 85 9.78 18.38 -11.47
N THR A 86 10.59 18.32 -12.52
CA THR A 86 11.29 19.50 -13.07
C THR A 86 10.43 20.31 -14.04
N THR A 87 9.41 19.67 -14.65
CA THR A 87 8.51 20.34 -15.60
C THR A 87 7.46 21.16 -14.87
N THR A 88 7.60 22.47 -14.82
CA THR A 88 6.61 23.39 -14.19
C THR A 88 5.32 23.41 -15.01
N ARG A 89 4.22 22.90 -14.45
CA ARG A 89 2.90 22.84 -15.10
C ARG A 89 1.84 23.47 -14.19
N GLY A 90 1.87 24.79 -14.02
CA GLY A 90 0.91 25.51 -13.18
C GLY A 90 -0.57 25.21 -13.51
N ASP A 91 -0.88 25.05 -14.80
CA ASP A 91 -2.25 24.79 -15.29
C ASP A 91 -2.69 23.33 -15.08
N ALA A 92 -1.74 22.42 -14.90
CA ALA A 92 -2.01 20.99 -14.74
C ALA A 92 -2.39 20.57 -13.31
N LEU A 93 -2.28 21.47 -12.32
CA LEU A 93 -2.53 21.12 -10.91
C LEU A 93 -3.95 20.58 -10.69
N THR A 94 -4.97 21.29 -11.18
CA THR A 94 -6.37 20.87 -10.98
C THR A 94 -6.67 19.54 -11.65
N ILE A 95 -6.21 19.35 -12.89
CA ILE A 95 -6.37 18.09 -13.62
C ILE A 95 -5.59 16.99 -12.92
N GLY A 96 -4.35 17.26 -12.49
CA GLY A 96 -3.51 16.33 -11.75
C GLY A 96 -4.18 15.85 -10.46
N VAL A 97 -4.73 16.76 -9.66
CA VAL A 97 -5.48 16.42 -8.43
C VAL A 97 -6.66 15.50 -8.73
N VAL A 98 -7.49 15.84 -9.73
CA VAL A 98 -8.66 15.05 -10.10
C VAL A 98 -8.26 13.66 -10.57
N LEU A 99 -7.25 13.57 -11.44
CA LEU A 99 -6.76 12.28 -11.95
C LEU A 99 -6.10 11.44 -10.84
N ALA A 100 -5.28 12.06 -9.98
CA ALA A 100 -4.68 11.37 -8.84
C ALA A 100 -5.74 10.73 -7.93
N ILE A 101 -6.74 11.53 -7.52
CA ILE A 101 -7.85 11.04 -6.69
C ILE A 101 -8.64 9.95 -7.42
N TYR A 102 -8.93 10.13 -8.70
CA TYR A 102 -9.68 9.16 -9.48
C TYR A 102 -8.97 7.81 -9.56
N PHE A 103 -7.71 7.78 -9.99
CA PHE A 103 -6.96 6.53 -10.14
C PHE A 103 -6.62 5.88 -8.79
N ALA A 104 -6.20 6.66 -7.80
CA ALA A 104 -5.91 6.12 -6.48
C ALA A 104 -7.16 5.54 -5.81
N SER A 105 -8.33 6.21 -5.94
CA SER A 105 -9.59 5.69 -5.40
C SER A 105 -10.07 4.43 -6.12
N ASN A 106 -9.73 4.22 -7.42
CA ASN A 106 -9.97 2.95 -8.11
C ASN A 106 -9.13 1.81 -7.50
N GLY A 107 -7.87 2.10 -7.13
CA GLY A 107 -7.03 1.13 -6.42
C GLY A 107 -7.64 0.71 -5.08
N VAL A 108 -8.11 1.67 -4.28
CA VAL A 108 -8.80 1.40 -2.99
C VAL A 108 -10.07 0.58 -3.22
N GLU A 109 -10.85 0.89 -4.26
CA GLU A 109 -12.05 0.12 -4.60
C GLU A 109 -11.71 -1.33 -4.96
N SER A 110 -10.63 -1.55 -5.70
CA SER A 110 -10.17 -2.89 -6.05
C SER A 110 -9.71 -3.68 -4.83
N LEU A 111 -9.03 -3.04 -3.86
CA LEU A 111 -8.70 -3.66 -2.57
C LEU A 111 -9.96 -4.09 -1.81
N ARG A 112 -11.01 -3.25 -1.80
CA ARG A 112 -12.30 -3.62 -1.18
C ARG A 112 -12.94 -4.81 -1.87
N VAL A 113 -12.99 -4.82 -3.20
CA VAL A 113 -13.54 -5.95 -3.98
C VAL A 113 -12.79 -7.23 -3.67
N ALA A 114 -11.45 -7.18 -3.62
CA ALA A 114 -10.61 -8.32 -3.26
C ALA A 114 -10.95 -8.86 -1.88
N LEU A 115 -10.99 -7.97 -0.87
CA LEU A 115 -11.26 -8.38 0.50
C LEU A 115 -12.71 -8.87 0.68
N ASN A 116 -13.69 -8.25 0.00
CA ASN A 116 -15.08 -8.75 0.04
C ASN A 116 -15.19 -10.15 -0.56
N ARG A 117 -14.50 -10.43 -1.66
CA ARG A 117 -14.46 -11.78 -2.25
C ARG A 117 -13.80 -12.76 -1.30
N ALA A 118 -12.59 -12.45 -0.81
CA ALA A 118 -11.86 -13.30 0.12
C ALA A 118 -12.67 -13.70 1.35
N TYR A 119 -13.41 -12.74 1.92
CA TYR A 119 -14.27 -13.02 3.07
C TYR A 119 -15.66 -13.53 2.69
N SER A 120 -15.94 -13.74 1.40
CA SER A 120 -17.25 -14.19 0.88
C SER A 120 -18.42 -13.32 1.36
N VAL A 121 -18.21 -11.99 1.43
CA VAL A 121 -19.23 -11.03 1.86
C VAL A 121 -19.89 -10.34 0.67
N ILE A 122 -21.21 -10.20 0.73
CA ILE A 122 -21.98 -9.41 -0.22
C ILE A 122 -21.95 -7.96 0.26
N GLU A 123 -21.63 -7.04 -0.64
CA GLU A 123 -21.56 -5.61 -0.34
C GLU A 123 -22.98 -5.01 -0.30
N PRO A 124 -23.50 -4.58 0.88
CA PRO A 124 -24.86 -4.04 1.00
C PRO A 124 -24.93 -2.54 0.71
N ARG A 125 -23.80 -1.84 0.73
CA ARG A 125 -23.74 -0.38 0.61
C ARG A 125 -23.94 0.03 -0.85
N ARG A 126 -24.59 1.19 -1.07
CA ARG A 126 -24.84 1.71 -2.43
C ARG A 126 -23.53 2.20 -3.06
N TRP A 127 -23.40 2.05 -4.38
CA TRP A 127 -22.17 2.33 -5.14
C TRP A 127 -21.59 3.74 -4.91
N TYR A 128 -22.44 4.77 -4.74
CA TYR A 128 -21.96 6.12 -4.52
C TYR A 128 -21.34 6.33 -3.13
N TRP A 129 -21.86 5.64 -2.10
CA TRP A 129 -21.23 5.63 -0.77
C TRP A 129 -19.88 4.94 -0.79
N LEU A 130 -19.78 3.83 -1.52
CA LEU A 130 -18.54 3.10 -1.69
C LEU A 130 -17.50 3.97 -2.41
N ARG A 131 -17.93 4.76 -3.39
CA ARG A 131 -17.05 5.70 -4.11
C ARG A 131 -16.56 6.81 -3.20
N LEU A 132 -17.44 7.44 -2.41
CA LEU A 132 -17.08 8.46 -1.44
C LEU A 132 -16.10 7.92 -0.38
N GLU A 133 -16.35 6.72 0.11
CA GLU A 133 -15.46 6.04 1.05
C GLU A 133 -14.08 5.77 0.45
N SER A 134 -14.00 5.29 -0.79
CA SER A 134 -12.73 5.08 -1.48
C SER A 134 -11.96 6.39 -1.68
N ILE A 135 -12.63 7.48 -2.02
CA ILE A 135 -12.04 8.83 -2.11
C ILE A 135 -11.54 9.28 -0.72
N PHE A 136 -12.33 9.07 0.32
CA PHE A 136 -11.97 9.43 1.69
C PHE A 136 -10.71 8.71 2.17
N TYR A 137 -10.62 7.38 1.97
CA TYR A 137 -9.40 6.63 2.28
C TYR A 137 -8.20 7.09 1.45
N THR A 138 -8.42 7.43 0.19
CA THR A 138 -7.36 7.98 -0.68
C THR A 138 -6.84 9.30 -0.14
N LEU A 139 -7.73 10.21 0.27
CA LEU A 139 -7.34 11.49 0.86
C LEU A 139 -6.59 11.30 2.18
N ILE A 140 -7.07 10.43 3.06
CA ILE A 140 -6.36 10.09 4.31
C ILE A 140 -4.96 9.55 4.00
N ALA A 141 -4.84 8.62 3.05
CA ALA A 141 -3.55 8.06 2.66
C ALA A 141 -2.61 9.14 2.10
N ALA A 142 -3.12 10.03 1.25
CA ALA A 142 -2.36 11.14 0.69
C ALA A 142 -1.91 12.14 1.78
N PHE A 143 -2.81 12.53 2.69
CA PHE A 143 -2.45 13.39 3.82
C PHE A 143 -1.44 12.73 4.76
N THR A 144 -1.60 11.43 5.04
CA THR A 144 -0.65 10.67 5.86
C THR A 144 0.72 10.61 5.19
N ALA A 145 0.78 10.32 3.89
CA ALA A 145 2.02 10.31 3.13
C ALA A 145 2.70 11.69 3.12
N LEU A 146 1.93 12.76 2.91
CA LEU A 146 2.44 14.13 2.95
C LEU A 146 2.95 14.51 4.35
N ALA A 147 2.19 14.20 5.40
CA ALA A 147 2.60 14.46 6.78
C ALA A 147 3.88 13.69 7.15
N MET A 148 4.00 12.44 6.70
CA MET A 148 5.22 11.65 6.88
C MET A 148 6.40 12.24 6.12
N ALA A 149 6.21 12.65 4.86
CA ALA A 149 7.25 13.29 4.08
C ALA A 149 7.74 14.59 4.77
N LEU A 150 6.81 15.44 5.23
CA LEU A 150 7.15 16.63 5.99
C LEU A 150 7.87 16.31 7.30
N PHE A 151 7.40 15.31 8.05
CA PHE A 151 8.05 14.89 9.29
C PHE A 151 9.49 14.38 9.07
N ILE A 152 9.71 13.62 7.99
CA ILE A 152 11.02 13.07 7.65
C ILE A 152 11.97 14.19 7.20
N VAL A 153 11.48 15.17 6.44
CA VAL A 153 12.28 16.31 5.94
C VAL A 153 12.54 17.34 7.03
N LEU A 154 11.50 17.72 7.79
CA LEU A 154 11.62 18.75 8.82
C LEU A 154 12.15 18.22 10.15
N GLY A 155 12.03 16.91 10.40
CA GLY A 155 12.48 16.29 11.65
C GLY A 155 13.94 16.59 11.99
N PRO A 156 14.93 16.40 11.11
CA PRO A 156 16.32 16.77 11.35
C PRO A 156 16.50 18.26 11.62
N LEU A 157 15.79 19.15 10.91
CA LEU A 157 15.85 20.59 11.11
C LEU A 157 15.27 21.01 12.46
N MET A 158 14.14 20.42 12.87
CA MET A 158 13.55 20.65 14.19
C MET A 158 14.45 20.15 15.29
N LEU A 159 15.13 19.02 15.09
CA LEU A 159 16.08 18.45 16.02
C LEU A 159 17.31 19.36 16.19
N GLU A 160 17.85 19.89 15.10
CA GLU A 160 18.96 20.83 15.11
C GLU A 160 18.56 22.15 15.79
N ALA A 161 17.37 22.66 15.55
CA ALA A 161 16.83 23.82 16.25
C ALA A 161 16.67 23.55 17.77
N ALA A 162 16.18 22.36 18.13
CA ALA A 162 16.03 21.94 19.51
C ALA A 162 17.41 21.80 20.22
N ARG A 163 18.44 21.30 19.54
CA ARG A 163 19.81 21.22 20.02
C ARG A 163 20.35 22.59 20.40
N ARG A 164 20.07 23.63 19.61
CA ARG A 164 20.54 25.00 19.87
C ARG A 164 19.88 25.62 21.10
N HIS A 165 18.63 25.23 21.41
CA HIS A 165 17.86 25.84 22.52
C HIS A 165 17.88 25.00 23.79
N ILE A 166 18.11 23.69 23.72
CA ILE A 166 18.06 22.76 24.85
C ILE A 166 19.19 21.73 24.72
N PRO A 167 20.48 22.16 24.93
CA PRO A 167 21.63 21.29 24.69
C PRO A 167 21.68 20.08 25.61
N LEU A 168 21.08 20.15 26.82
CA LEU A 168 21.12 19.07 27.81
C LEU A 168 20.28 17.83 27.47
N ILE A 169 19.33 17.94 26.51
CA ILE A 169 18.38 16.86 26.19
C ILE A 169 18.80 16.12 24.93
N VAL A 170 19.68 16.66 24.12
CA VAL A 170 19.90 16.19 22.74
C VAL A 170 21.38 15.87 22.47
N GLU A 171 22.02 15.07 23.29
CA GLU A 171 23.07 14.16 22.80
C GLU A 171 22.37 13.02 21.99
N THR A 172 21.66 13.41 20.94
CA THR A 172 20.84 12.45 20.19
C THR A 172 21.76 11.73 19.22
N ASN A 173 22.03 10.50 19.57
CA ASN A 173 22.68 9.53 18.71
C ASN A 173 21.88 9.45 17.38
N GLU A 174 22.55 9.61 16.23
CA GLU A 174 21.94 9.44 14.89
C GLU A 174 21.18 8.11 14.77
N HIS A 175 21.65 7.10 15.48
CA HIS A 175 20.98 5.81 15.60
C HIS A 175 19.57 5.93 16.16
N PHE A 176 19.35 6.75 17.20
CA PHE A 176 18.01 6.95 17.78
C PHE A 176 17.04 7.60 16.79
N VAL A 177 17.50 8.61 16.03
CA VAL A 177 16.70 9.30 15.02
C VAL A 177 16.29 8.32 13.91
N ASN A 178 17.24 7.49 13.44
CA ASN A 178 16.97 6.48 12.42
C ASN A 178 15.99 5.41 12.94
N VAL A 179 16.18 4.90 14.15
CA VAL A 179 15.25 3.94 14.77
C VAL A 179 13.85 4.53 14.90
N LEU A 180 13.74 5.79 15.34
CA LEU A 180 12.44 6.46 15.45
C LEU A 180 11.76 6.61 14.08
N ARG A 181 12.50 7.04 13.06
CA ARG A 181 12.03 7.18 11.67
C ARG A 181 11.48 5.86 11.14
N TYR A 182 12.27 4.79 11.22
CA TYR A 182 11.82 3.47 10.73
C TYR A 182 10.65 2.91 11.54
N SER A 183 10.65 3.14 12.86
CA SER A 183 9.54 2.68 13.72
C SER A 183 8.23 3.38 13.38
N ILE A 184 8.24 4.72 13.18
CA ILE A 184 7.05 5.48 12.79
C ILE A 184 6.54 5.03 11.41
N THR A 185 7.45 4.87 10.42
CA THR A 185 7.09 4.43 9.08
C THR A 185 6.47 3.03 9.11
N THR A 186 7.09 2.10 9.83
CA THR A 186 6.57 0.72 9.99
C THR A 186 5.23 0.71 10.72
N ALA A 187 5.08 1.49 11.79
CA ALA A 187 3.83 1.61 12.52
C ALA A 187 2.71 2.17 11.64
N ALA A 188 2.99 3.22 10.85
CA ALA A 188 2.02 3.79 9.91
C ALA A 188 1.57 2.76 8.85
N LEU A 189 2.52 1.98 8.29
CA LEU A 189 2.20 0.90 7.34
C LEU A 189 1.32 -0.17 7.99
N VAL A 190 1.66 -0.63 9.18
CA VAL A 190 0.87 -1.65 9.90
C VAL A 190 -0.53 -1.13 10.23
N ILE A 191 -0.65 0.13 10.66
CA ILE A 191 -1.94 0.78 10.92
C ILE A 191 -2.75 0.88 9.63
N ALA A 192 -2.15 1.29 8.51
CA ALA A 192 -2.82 1.36 7.21
C ALA A 192 -3.33 -0.02 6.77
N LEU A 193 -2.50 -1.06 6.87
CA LEU A 193 -2.92 -2.44 6.58
C LEU A 193 -4.05 -2.90 7.50
N PHE A 194 -3.97 -2.55 8.79
CA PHE A 194 -5.03 -2.85 9.73
C PHE A 194 -6.36 -2.18 9.32
N VAL A 195 -6.33 -0.88 9.03
CA VAL A 195 -7.51 -0.11 8.58
C VAL A 195 -8.11 -0.73 7.31
N LEU A 196 -7.27 -1.06 6.32
CA LEU A 196 -7.72 -1.67 5.07
C LEU A 196 -8.38 -3.05 5.30
N HIS A 197 -7.79 -3.92 6.12
CA HIS A 197 -8.34 -5.25 6.36
C HIS A 197 -9.56 -5.25 7.29
N ALA A 198 -9.66 -4.28 8.23
CA ALA A 198 -10.74 -4.22 9.19
C ALA A 198 -11.98 -3.48 8.69
N TRP A 199 -11.79 -2.35 8.01
CA TRP A 199 -12.87 -1.41 7.73
C TRP A 199 -13.24 -1.31 6.24
N LEU A 200 -12.31 -1.60 5.33
CA LEU A 200 -12.59 -1.49 3.90
C LEU A 200 -13.63 -2.52 3.42
N PRO A 201 -13.53 -3.83 3.75
CA PRO A 201 -14.54 -4.82 3.36
C PRO A 201 -15.80 -4.71 4.20
N ALA A 202 -16.94 -5.17 3.63
CA ALA A 202 -18.20 -5.24 4.36
C ALA A 202 -18.12 -6.20 5.57
N GLY A 203 -18.87 -5.89 6.63
CA GLY A 203 -18.86 -6.63 7.89
C GLY A 203 -17.71 -6.27 8.82
N ARG A 204 -17.80 -6.70 10.08
CA ARG A 204 -16.77 -6.41 11.11
C ARG A 204 -15.92 -7.64 11.39
N ARG A 205 -14.63 -7.41 11.61
CA ARG A 205 -13.66 -8.46 11.97
C ARG A 205 -12.86 -8.02 13.18
N SER A 206 -12.56 -8.98 14.06
CA SER A 206 -11.70 -8.69 15.21
C SER A 206 -10.24 -8.58 14.80
N PHE A 207 -9.45 -7.82 15.57
CA PHE A 207 -8.02 -7.64 15.36
C PHE A 207 -7.28 -8.97 15.17
N LEU A 208 -7.56 -9.96 16.04
CA LEU A 208 -6.90 -11.26 15.99
C LEU A 208 -7.24 -12.10 14.75
N GLN A 209 -8.36 -11.81 14.09
CA GLN A 209 -8.75 -12.50 12.86
C GLN A 209 -8.01 -11.99 11.62
N ILE A 210 -7.62 -10.72 11.61
CA ILE A 210 -6.94 -10.10 10.46
C ILE A 210 -5.42 -10.04 10.63
N LEU A 211 -4.91 -10.19 11.84
CA LEU A 211 -3.49 -10.11 12.15
C LEU A 211 -2.60 -11.07 11.33
N PRO A 212 -2.96 -12.35 11.12
CA PRO A 212 -2.14 -13.27 10.35
C PRO A 212 -1.90 -12.80 8.90
N GLY A 213 -2.94 -12.32 8.22
CA GLY A 213 -2.83 -11.79 6.86
C GLY A 213 -2.03 -10.49 6.80
N ILE A 214 -2.14 -9.61 7.80
CA ILE A 214 -1.31 -8.41 7.90
C ILE A 214 0.17 -8.80 8.01
N ILE A 215 0.51 -9.72 8.92
CA ILE A 215 1.89 -10.21 9.08
C ILE A 215 2.39 -10.83 7.78
N PHE A 216 1.57 -11.67 7.13
CA PHE A 216 1.90 -12.26 5.84
C PHE A 216 2.14 -11.18 4.78
N THR A 217 1.28 -10.16 4.70
CA THR A 217 1.41 -9.06 3.73
C THR A 217 2.71 -8.28 3.96
N VAL A 218 3.05 -7.93 5.20
CA VAL A 218 4.30 -7.24 5.51
C VAL A 218 5.51 -8.07 5.12
N ILE A 219 5.59 -9.31 5.61
CA ILE A 219 6.73 -10.19 5.34
C ILE A 219 6.81 -10.53 3.85
N GLY A 220 5.69 -10.89 3.24
CA GLY A 220 5.61 -11.23 1.82
C GLY A 220 6.00 -10.06 0.91
N SER A 221 5.62 -8.82 1.26
CA SER A 221 6.02 -7.62 0.53
C SER A 221 7.53 -7.38 0.64
N LEU A 222 8.12 -7.53 1.82
CA LEU A 222 9.56 -7.42 2.01
C LEU A 222 10.32 -8.49 1.21
N VAL A 223 9.88 -9.74 1.29
CA VAL A 223 10.48 -10.85 0.53
C VAL A 223 10.35 -10.62 -0.97
N SER A 224 9.15 -10.21 -1.44
CA SER A 224 8.92 -9.88 -2.86
C SER A 224 9.84 -8.76 -3.32
N GLY A 225 10.03 -7.73 -2.51
CA GLY A 225 10.94 -6.62 -2.79
C GLY A 225 12.40 -7.08 -2.93
N ILE A 226 12.87 -7.89 -1.98
CA ILE A 226 14.24 -8.43 -2.00
C ILE A 226 14.45 -9.34 -3.23
N VAL A 227 13.54 -10.30 -3.45
CA VAL A 227 13.64 -11.26 -4.56
C VAL A 227 13.58 -10.54 -5.91
N PHE A 228 12.63 -9.62 -6.06
CA PHE A 228 12.47 -8.87 -7.30
C PHE A 228 13.66 -7.92 -7.54
N GLY A 229 14.17 -7.27 -6.50
CA GLY A 229 15.38 -6.45 -6.59
C GLY A 229 16.60 -7.26 -7.02
N GLN A 230 16.82 -8.44 -6.45
CA GLN A 230 17.90 -9.35 -6.87
C GLN A 230 17.73 -9.86 -8.31
N TYR A 231 16.48 -10.13 -8.71
CA TYR A 231 16.17 -10.49 -10.09
C TYR A 231 16.54 -9.35 -11.05
N LEU A 232 16.11 -8.12 -10.75
CA LEU A 232 16.43 -6.95 -11.57
C LEU A 232 17.93 -6.65 -11.65
N ALA A 233 18.66 -6.82 -10.53
CA ALA A 233 20.11 -6.62 -10.53
C ALA A 233 20.84 -7.50 -11.58
N ARG A 234 20.22 -8.62 -11.97
CA ARG A 234 20.79 -9.53 -12.98
C ARG A 234 20.19 -9.34 -14.37
N PHE A 235 18.91 -8.98 -14.45
CA PHE A 235 18.12 -9.05 -15.67
C PHE A 235 17.53 -7.70 -16.13
N ALA A 236 17.86 -6.55 -15.49
CA ALA A 236 17.33 -5.24 -15.88
C ALA A 236 17.58 -4.91 -17.35
N ASN A 237 18.77 -5.26 -17.89
CA ASN A 237 19.10 -5.04 -19.28
C ASN A 237 18.18 -5.79 -20.25
N ASN A 238 17.60 -6.92 -19.84
CA ASN A 238 16.64 -7.66 -20.65
C ASN A 238 15.34 -6.88 -20.81
N TYR A 239 14.88 -6.18 -19.75
CA TYR A 239 13.72 -5.31 -19.84
C TYR A 239 13.97 -4.14 -20.81
N VAL A 240 15.14 -3.52 -20.74
CA VAL A 240 15.52 -2.43 -21.65
C VAL A 240 15.57 -2.92 -23.09
N SER A 241 16.13 -4.10 -23.36
CA SER A 241 16.22 -4.66 -24.71
C SER A 241 14.85 -5.11 -25.26
N MET A 242 13.94 -5.60 -24.41
CA MET A 242 12.62 -6.09 -24.81
C MET A 242 11.58 -4.98 -24.94
N TYR A 243 11.62 -4.00 -24.04
CA TYR A 243 10.57 -3.00 -23.87
C TYR A 243 11.03 -1.57 -24.18
N ALA A 244 12.33 -1.36 -24.47
CA ALA A 244 12.93 -0.06 -24.79
C ALA A 244 12.50 1.03 -23.78
N GLY A 245 11.92 2.15 -24.23
CA GLY A 245 11.50 3.26 -23.39
C GLY A 245 10.34 2.95 -22.42
N LEU A 246 9.72 1.75 -22.47
CA LEU A 246 8.67 1.34 -21.53
C LEU A 246 9.22 0.46 -20.39
N ALA A 247 10.52 0.18 -20.38
CA ALA A 247 11.12 -0.75 -19.42
C ALA A 247 10.88 -0.33 -17.96
N SER A 248 11.06 0.94 -17.63
CA SER A 248 10.84 1.52 -16.31
C SER A 248 9.41 1.33 -15.81
N VAL A 249 8.43 1.68 -16.65
CA VAL A 249 7.00 1.55 -16.34
C VAL A 249 6.62 0.09 -16.12
N ILE A 250 7.14 -0.83 -16.94
CA ILE A 250 6.85 -2.27 -16.80
C ILE A 250 7.50 -2.84 -15.55
N ILE A 251 8.71 -2.44 -15.21
CA ILE A 251 9.39 -2.85 -13.96
C ILE A 251 8.54 -2.42 -12.75
N ALA A 252 8.12 -1.15 -12.71
CA ALA A 252 7.27 -0.64 -11.64
C ALA A 252 5.94 -1.37 -11.56
N LEU A 253 5.29 -1.62 -12.71
CA LEU A 253 4.02 -2.34 -12.78
C LEU A 253 4.13 -3.77 -12.26
N VAL A 254 5.19 -4.51 -12.65
CA VAL A 254 5.43 -5.88 -12.18
C VAL A 254 5.70 -5.91 -10.68
N PHE A 255 6.46 -4.96 -10.15
CA PHE A 255 6.68 -4.83 -8.72
C PHE A 255 5.36 -4.61 -7.96
N LEU A 256 4.58 -3.62 -8.37
CA LEU A 256 3.27 -3.33 -7.78
C LEU A 256 2.30 -4.51 -7.88
N TYR A 257 2.37 -5.27 -8.97
CA TYR A 257 1.57 -6.48 -9.16
C TYR A 257 1.89 -7.54 -8.09
N PHE A 258 3.16 -7.81 -7.80
CA PHE A 258 3.53 -8.75 -6.74
C PHE A 258 3.09 -8.26 -5.36
N ILE A 259 3.26 -6.97 -5.07
CA ILE A 259 2.80 -6.38 -3.79
C ILE A 259 1.27 -6.52 -3.66
N ALA A 260 0.52 -6.20 -4.72
CA ALA A 260 -0.93 -6.34 -4.73
C ALA A 260 -1.38 -7.81 -4.56
N ALA A 261 -0.72 -8.76 -5.25
CA ALA A 261 -1.01 -10.18 -5.11
C ALA A 261 -0.77 -10.69 -3.68
N VAL A 262 0.32 -10.26 -3.04
CA VAL A 262 0.63 -10.58 -1.63
C VAL A 262 -0.44 -10.03 -0.69
N PHE A 263 -0.92 -8.80 -0.94
CA PHE A 263 -1.99 -8.20 -0.15
C PHE A 263 -3.31 -8.98 -0.28
N VAL A 264 -3.73 -9.28 -1.51
CA VAL A 264 -4.96 -10.04 -1.78
C VAL A 264 -4.88 -11.42 -1.13
N TYR A 265 -3.75 -12.10 -1.29
CA TYR A 265 -3.52 -13.40 -0.66
C TYR A 265 -3.54 -13.32 0.88
N GLY A 266 -3.05 -12.23 1.47
CA GLY A 266 -3.15 -11.99 2.91
C GLY A 266 -4.61 -11.94 3.39
N GLY A 267 -5.52 -11.36 2.60
CA GLY A 267 -6.95 -11.39 2.83
C GLY A 267 -7.53 -12.81 2.79
N GLU A 268 -7.17 -13.60 1.78
CA GLU A 268 -7.58 -15.00 1.64
C GLU A 268 -7.07 -15.87 2.80
N LEU A 269 -5.84 -15.64 3.24
CA LEU A 269 -5.27 -16.35 4.38
C LEU A 269 -6.05 -16.09 5.67
N ASN A 270 -6.45 -14.83 5.92
CA ASN A 270 -7.31 -14.51 7.04
C ASN A 270 -8.66 -15.23 6.95
N ALA A 271 -9.28 -15.23 5.77
CA ALA A 271 -10.55 -15.89 5.52
C ALA A 271 -10.46 -17.40 5.71
N ALA A 272 -9.41 -18.05 5.21
CA ALA A 272 -9.15 -19.48 5.39
C ALA A 272 -8.98 -19.84 6.87
N ILE A 273 -8.26 -19.00 7.65
CA ILE A 273 -8.10 -19.21 9.10
C ILE A 273 -9.45 -19.06 9.81
N ILE A 274 -10.26 -18.07 9.47
CA ILE A 274 -11.60 -17.89 10.05
C ILE A 274 -12.47 -19.11 9.72
N LYS A 275 -12.51 -19.52 8.46
CA LYS A 275 -13.26 -20.67 7.97
C LYS A 275 -12.88 -21.98 8.67
N SER A 276 -11.59 -22.20 8.90
CA SER A 276 -11.08 -23.40 9.58
C SER A 276 -11.56 -23.54 11.04
N ARG A 277 -12.00 -22.45 11.67
CA ARG A 277 -12.53 -22.40 13.04
C ARG A 277 -14.04 -22.59 13.11
N LEU A 278 -14.74 -22.55 11.96
CA LEU A 278 -16.19 -22.75 11.90
C LEU A 278 -16.55 -24.25 12.04
N PRO A 279 -17.75 -24.56 12.56
CA PRO A 279 -18.27 -25.92 12.54
C PRO A 279 -18.33 -26.47 11.09
N ARG A 280 -18.10 -27.76 10.93
CA ARG A 280 -18.15 -28.41 9.61
C ARG A 280 -19.53 -28.19 8.98
N GLY A 281 -19.54 -27.72 7.73
CA GLY A 281 -20.75 -27.45 6.96
C GLY A 281 -21.31 -26.02 7.07
N VAL A 282 -20.73 -25.16 7.90
CA VAL A 282 -21.08 -23.73 7.97
C VAL A 282 -20.18 -22.95 7.04
N SER A 283 -20.77 -22.26 6.03
CA SER A 283 -20.02 -21.33 5.18
C SER A 283 -19.73 -20.02 5.91
N LEU A 284 -18.69 -19.28 5.48
CA LEU A 284 -18.38 -17.94 6.00
C LEU A 284 -19.61 -17.01 5.89
N GLN A 285 -20.29 -17.05 4.77
CA GLN A 285 -21.49 -16.25 4.50
C GLN A 285 -22.64 -16.59 5.48
N ALA A 286 -22.88 -17.87 5.74
CA ALA A 286 -23.89 -18.30 6.71
C ALA A 286 -23.51 -17.91 8.16
N ALA A 287 -22.24 -18.00 8.52
CA ALA A 287 -21.76 -17.58 9.83
C ALA A 287 -21.93 -16.07 10.07
N GLN A 288 -21.76 -15.26 9.02
CA GLN A 288 -21.92 -13.80 9.08
C GLN A 288 -23.40 -13.38 9.12
N SER A 289 -24.29 -14.10 8.44
CA SER A 289 -25.74 -13.84 8.49
C SER A 289 -26.39 -14.20 9.83
N LEU A 290 -25.75 -15.08 10.60
CA LEU A 290 -26.19 -15.49 11.94
C LEU A 290 -25.63 -14.58 13.06
N ALA A 291 -24.68 -13.70 12.75
CA ALA A 291 -24.19 -12.73 13.72
C ALA A 291 -25.29 -11.70 14.08
N PRO A 292 -25.49 -11.35 15.39
CA PRO A 292 -26.52 -10.41 15.79
C PRO A 292 -26.37 -9.07 15.07
N ALA A 293 -27.51 -8.42 14.74
CA ALA A 293 -27.55 -7.14 14.02
C ALA A 293 -26.78 -6.00 14.73
N GLU A 294 -26.53 -6.11 16.02
CA GLU A 294 -25.70 -5.17 16.80
C GLU A 294 -24.23 -5.13 16.35
N THR A 295 -23.78 -6.12 15.61
CA THR A 295 -22.41 -6.20 15.07
C THR A 295 -22.32 -5.64 13.65
N GLN A 296 -23.44 -5.25 13.02
CA GLN A 296 -23.53 -4.81 11.63
C GLN A 296 -23.66 -3.27 11.45
N ALA A 297 -23.79 -2.49 12.52
CA ALA A 297 -23.94 -1.03 12.50
C ALA A 297 -22.60 -0.29 12.67
#